data_121437073e37cd64064b77680c572a5e
#
_entry.id   121437073e37cd64064b77680c572a5e
#
_cell.length_a   1.000
_cell.length_b   1.000
_cell.length_c   1.000
_cell.angle_alpha   90.00
_cell.angle_beta   90.00
_cell.angle_gamma   90.00
#
_symmetry.space_group_name_H-M   'P 1'
#
loop_
_entity.id
_entity.type
_entity.pdbx_description
1 polymer ?
#
loop_
_entity_poly.entity_id
_entity_poly.type
_entity_poly.pdbx_seq_one_letter_code
_entity_poly.pdbx_strand_id
1 'polypeptide(L)'
;MKLHIGGEIAKDGWTIFNIQKKKDVDIIGDLENLDQFSENSIDEIYASHVFEHIKIRNFLKILKNIHRILKQDGKLYISVPDMDIIFRLFLNPKATPGVKFTLMKMIFGGQVDKHDFHYFGWNYEFMADFLTKANFSKFRRVESLAI
;
A
#
# COMPACT_ATOMS: atom_id res chain seq x y z
N MET A 1 16.72 -8.63 4.04
CA MET A 1 16.47 -7.50 3.11
C MET A 1 15.19 -6.80 3.51
N LYS A 2 15.18 -5.45 3.48
CA LYS A 2 13.96 -4.65 3.66
C LYS A 2 13.52 -4.08 2.33
N LEU A 3 12.24 -4.18 2.00
CA LEU A 3 11.70 -3.80 0.70
C LEU A 3 10.70 -2.65 0.84
N HIS A 4 10.97 -1.52 0.17
CA HIS A 4 10.05 -0.40 0.07
C HIS A 4 9.33 -0.46 -1.28
N ILE A 5 8.08 -0.87 -1.25
CA ILE A 5 7.24 -0.99 -2.44
C ILE A 5 6.63 0.37 -2.77
N GLY A 6 6.73 0.78 -4.04
CA GLY A 6 6.24 2.07 -4.51
C GLY A 6 7.11 3.26 -4.10
N GLY A 7 8.25 3.02 -3.44
CA GLY A 7 9.19 4.07 -3.05
C GLY A 7 9.80 4.80 -4.24
N GLU A 8 10.16 6.06 -4.04
CA GLU A 8 10.78 6.93 -5.05
C GLU A 8 12.05 7.61 -4.56
N ILE A 9 12.31 7.60 -3.26
CA ILE A 9 13.44 8.26 -2.61
C ILE A 9 14.25 7.22 -1.86
N ALA A 10 15.56 7.22 -2.07
CA ALA A 10 16.49 6.32 -1.38
C ALA A 10 16.37 6.45 0.14
N LYS A 11 16.41 5.32 0.83
CA LYS A 11 16.40 5.22 2.28
C LYS A 11 17.39 4.15 2.71
N ASP A 12 18.29 4.50 3.61
CA ASP A 12 19.33 3.59 4.10
C ASP A 12 18.74 2.27 4.64
N GLY A 13 19.28 1.16 4.14
CA GLY A 13 18.86 -0.17 4.52
C GLY A 13 17.58 -0.68 3.85
N TRP A 14 16.96 0.09 2.96
CA TRP A 14 15.80 -0.30 2.20
C TRP A 14 16.12 -0.45 0.71
N THR A 15 15.64 -1.51 0.10
CA THR A 15 15.65 -1.73 -1.36
C THR A 15 14.34 -1.20 -1.93
N ILE A 16 14.39 -0.29 -2.89
CA ILE A 16 13.20 0.29 -3.50
C ILE A 16 12.73 -0.55 -4.69
N PHE A 17 11.51 -1.04 -4.59
CA PHE A 17 10.81 -1.76 -5.65
C PHE A 17 9.67 -0.91 -6.19
N ASN A 18 9.70 -0.58 -7.48
CA ASN A 18 8.67 0.25 -8.11
C ASN A 18 8.38 -0.23 -9.53
N ILE A 19 7.13 -0.05 -9.97
CA ILE A 19 6.72 -0.33 -11.35
C ILE A 19 7.30 0.70 -12.35
N GLN A 20 7.60 1.91 -11.87
CA GLN A 20 8.16 2.99 -12.68
C GLN A 20 9.66 3.09 -12.48
N LYS A 21 10.39 3.29 -13.59
CA LYS A 21 11.81 3.60 -13.55
C LYS A 21 12.02 5.03 -13.05
N LYS A 22 12.61 5.19 -11.86
CA LYS A 22 13.00 6.48 -11.28
C LYS A 22 14.44 6.41 -10.78
N LYS A 23 15.04 7.57 -10.43
CA LYS A 23 16.45 7.68 -10.08
C LYS A 23 16.89 6.73 -8.96
N ASP A 24 16.10 6.63 -7.91
CA ASP A 24 16.47 5.89 -6.70
C ASP A 24 15.77 4.51 -6.61
N VAL A 25 15.19 4.02 -7.72
CA VAL A 25 14.56 2.70 -7.77
C VAL A 25 15.63 1.64 -8.04
N ASP A 26 15.77 0.70 -7.12
CA ASP A 26 16.73 -0.40 -7.20
C ASP A 26 16.22 -1.55 -8.08
N ILE A 27 14.93 -1.88 -7.96
CA ILE A 27 14.31 -2.99 -8.68
C ILE A 27 13.03 -2.48 -9.36
N ILE A 28 12.98 -2.61 -10.68
CA ILE A 28 11.78 -2.30 -11.46
C ILE A 28 10.95 -3.58 -11.57
N GLY A 29 9.68 -3.52 -11.19
CA GLY A 29 8.78 -4.67 -11.28
C GLY A 29 7.35 -4.35 -10.88
N ASP A 30 6.46 -5.29 -11.16
CA ASP A 30 5.05 -5.21 -10.84
C ASP A 30 4.73 -6.09 -9.62
N LEU A 31 3.91 -5.59 -8.69
CA LEU A 31 3.42 -6.34 -7.54
C LEU A 31 2.62 -7.60 -7.92
N GLU A 32 2.07 -7.64 -9.12
CA GLU A 32 1.39 -8.84 -9.62
C GLU A 32 2.35 -10.00 -9.88
N ASN A 33 3.67 -9.71 -10.00
CA ASN A 33 4.73 -10.71 -10.16
C ASN A 33 5.88 -10.46 -9.18
N LEU A 34 5.97 -11.26 -8.14
CA LEU A 34 7.03 -11.26 -7.13
C LEU A 34 7.93 -12.51 -7.20
N ASP A 35 7.99 -13.18 -8.36
CA ASP A 35 8.73 -14.44 -8.54
C ASP A 35 10.25 -14.26 -8.42
N GLN A 36 10.76 -13.05 -8.63
CA GLN A 36 12.17 -12.72 -8.41
C GLN A 36 12.59 -12.78 -6.92
N PHE A 37 11.63 -12.80 -6.00
CA PHE A 37 11.91 -12.93 -4.57
C PHE A 37 11.63 -14.35 -4.11
N SER A 38 12.62 -14.97 -3.47
CA SER A 38 12.49 -16.30 -2.87
C SER A 38 11.51 -16.28 -1.69
N GLU A 39 10.94 -17.44 -1.37
CA GLU A 39 10.14 -17.60 -0.16
C GLU A 39 10.96 -17.30 1.09
N ASN A 40 10.33 -16.69 2.10
CA ASN A 40 10.93 -16.39 3.39
C ASN A 40 12.27 -15.61 3.28
N SER A 41 12.38 -14.68 2.33
CA SER A 41 13.62 -13.94 2.06
C SER A 41 13.63 -12.51 2.56
N ILE A 42 12.46 -11.90 2.76
CA ILE A 42 12.29 -10.48 3.11
C ILE A 42 12.02 -10.33 4.60
N ASP A 43 12.78 -9.46 5.27
CA ASP A 43 12.62 -9.18 6.70
C ASP A 43 11.48 -8.18 6.96
N GLU A 44 11.40 -7.13 6.15
CA GLU A 44 10.39 -6.08 6.29
C GLU A 44 9.92 -5.60 4.91
N ILE A 45 8.62 -5.36 4.78
CA ILE A 45 8.02 -4.72 3.60
C ILE A 45 7.28 -3.47 4.06
N TYR A 46 7.53 -2.35 3.39
CA TYR A 46 6.81 -1.10 3.55
C TYR A 46 6.09 -0.74 2.26
N ALA A 47 4.77 -0.59 2.33
CA ALA A 47 3.92 -0.18 1.23
C ALA A 47 3.07 1.02 1.66
N SER A 48 3.42 2.20 1.18
CA SER A 48 2.71 3.43 1.47
C SER A 48 2.15 4.03 0.20
N HIS A 49 0.84 4.25 0.16
CA HIS A 49 0.13 4.74 -1.02
C HIS A 49 0.39 3.89 -2.27
N VAL A 50 0.18 2.58 -2.12
CA VAL A 50 0.36 1.58 -3.18
C VAL A 50 -0.90 0.74 -3.38
N PHE A 51 -1.49 0.27 -2.29
CA PHE A 51 -2.54 -0.74 -2.36
C PHE A 51 -3.88 -0.22 -2.90
N GLU A 52 -4.12 1.09 -2.80
CA GLU A 52 -5.25 1.75 -3.45
C GLU A 52 -5.16 1.76 -4.99
N HIS A 53 -3.95 1.61 -5.54
CA HIS A 53 -3.70 1.54 -6.99
C HIS A 53 -3.86 0.12 -7.56
N ILE A 54 -4.20 -0.86 -6.72
CA ILE A 54 -4.37 -2.25 -7.13
C ILE A 54 -5.85 -2.55 -7.35
N LYS A 55 -6.15 -3.22 -8.48
CA LYS A 55 -7.52 -3.71 -8.74
C LYS A 55 -7.90 -4.75 -7.69
N ILE A 56 -9.05 -4.58 -7.06
CA ILE A 56 -9.50 -5.43 -5.95
C ILE A 56 -9.50 -6.93 -6.29
N ARG A 57 -9.81 -7.30 -7.52
CA ARG A 57 -9.80 -8.70 -7.98
C ARG A 57 -8.41 -9.37 -7.90
N ASN A 58 -7.32 -8.58 -7.93
CA ASN A 58 -5.94 -9.09 -7.90
C ASN A 58 -5.33 -9.01 -6.49
N PHE A 59 -5.95 -8.23 -5.59
CA PHE A 59 -5.35 -7.83 -4.31
C PHE A 59 -5.06 -9.02 -3.39
N LEU A 60 -5.99 -9.98 -3.26
CA LEU A 60 -5.76 -11.16 -2.42
C LEU A 60 -4.57 -11.99 -2.90
N LYS A 61 -4.42 -12.18 -4.22
CA LYS A 61 -3.28 -12.90 -4.79
C LYS A 61 -1.98 -12.19 -4.46
N ILE A 62 -1.94 -10.86 -4.59
CA ILE A 62 -0.78 -10.04 -4.26
C ILE A 62 -0.42 -10.16 -2.79
N LEU A 63 -1.38 -10.04 -1.86
CA LEU A 63 -1.14 -10.21 -0.44
C LEU A 63 -0.59 -11.61 -0.09
N LYS A 64 -1.10 -12.67 -0.72
CA LYS A 64 -0.57 -14.03 -0.55
C LYS A 64 0.88 -14.14 -1.03
N ASN A 65 1.24 -13.50 -2.14
CA ASN A 65 2.61 -13.45 -2.63
C ASN A 65 3.52 -12.63 -1.68
N ILE A 66 3.03 -11.52 -1.15
CA ILE A 66 3.74 -10.74 -0.12
C ILE A 66 3.98 -11.61 1.12
N HIS A 67 2.97 -12.34 1.58
CA HIS A 67 3.10 -13.27 2.70
C HIS A 67 4.15 -14.36 2.42
N ARG A 68 4.17 -14.93 1.20
CA ARG A 68 5.12 -15.96 0.78
C ARG A 68 6.58 -15.48 0.86
N ILE A 69 6.86 -14.27 0.41
CA ILE A 69 8.25 -13.74 0.38
C ILE A 69 8.71 -13.21 1.75
N LEU A 70 7.78 -12.84 2.65
CA LEU A 70 8.11 -12.44 4.01
C LEU A 70 8.61 -13.63 4.84
N LYS A 71 9.64 -13.40 5.65
CA LYS A 71 10.06 -14.36 6.68
C LYS A 71 8.96 -14.60 7.70
N GLN A 72 9.06 -15.68 8.46
CA GLN A 72 8.07 -16.06 9.48
C GLN A 72 7.80 -14.93 10.50
N ASP A 73 8.85 -14.21 10.91
CA ASP A 73 8.76 -13.05 11.82
C ASP A 73 8.86 -11.71 11.07
N GLY A 74 8.72 -11.75 9.75
CA GLY A 74 8.78 -10.59 8.89
C GLY A 74 7.59 -9.66 9.09
N LYS A 75 7.77 -8.37 8.82
CA LYS A 75 6.75 -7.35 9.05
C LYS A 75 6.30 -6.69 7.75
N LEU A 76 5.00 -6.55 7.61
CA LEU A 76 4.38 -5.76 6.55
C LEU A 76 3.79 -4.47 7.14
N TYR A 77 4.27 -3.33 6.67
CA TYR A 77 3.75 -2.01 7.02
C TYR A 77 2.93 -1.46 5.86
N ILE A 78 1.69 -1.08 6.15
CA ILE A 78 0.73 -0.59 5.14
C ILE A 78 0.25 0.79 5.52
N SER A 79 0.29 1.73 4.58
CA SER A 79 -0.37 3.02 4.69
C SER A 79 -1.21 3.25 3.44
N VAL A 80 -2.50 3.50 3.63
CA VAL A 80 -3.48 3.78 2.58
C VAL A 80 -4.44 4.87 3.05
N PRO A 81 -5.10 5.61 2.16
CA PRO A 81 -6.18 6.51 2.56
C PRO A 81 -7.28 5.75 3.29
N ASP A 82 -7.68 6.24 4.47
CA ASP A 82 -8.74 5.64 5.28
C ASP A 82 -10.11 6.22 4.90
N MET A 83 -10.94 5.41 4.29
CA MET A 83 -12.26 5.84 3.82
C MET A 83 -13.19 6.25 4.96
N ASP A 84 -13.10 5.65 6.14
CA ASP A 84 -13.95 6.05 7.28
C ASP A 84 -13.63 7.48 7.72
N ILE A 85 -12.35 7.85 7.71
CA ILE A 85 -11.92 9.21 8.01
C ILE A 85 -12.33 10.17 6.89
N ILE A 86 -12.08 9.80 5.64
CA ILE A 86 -12.37 10.63 4.46
C ILE A 86 -13.88 10.95 4.40
N PHE A 87 -14.74 9.96 4.60
CA PHE A 87 -16.20 10.17 4.58
C PHE A 87 -16.68 11.06 5.72
N ARG A 88 -16.14 10.90 6.94
CA ARG A 88 -16.47 11.80 8.06
C ARG A 88 -16.05 13.24 7.76
N LEU A 89 -14.86 13.43 7.21
CA LEU A 89 -14.38 14.76 6.82
C LEU A 89 -15.24 15.38 5.70
N PHE A 90 -15.60 14.58 4.70
CA PHE A 90 -16.44 15.03 3.58
C PHE A 90 -17.83 15.47 4.02
N LEU A 91 -18.44 14.74 4.96
CA LEU A 91 -19.76 15.03 5.49
C LEU A 91 -19.78 16.09 6.59
N ASN A 92 -18.61 16.56 7.03
CA ASN A 92 -18.52 17.62 8.03
C ASN A 92 -19.18 18.91 7.51
N PRO A 93 -20.17 19.50 8.22
CA PRO A 93 -20.84 20.74 7.78
C PRO A 93 -19.90 21.93 7.58
N LYS A 94 -18.71 21.91 8.21
CA LYS A 94 -17.68 22.94 8.07
C LYS A 94 -16.73 22.71 6.90
N ALA A 95 -16.84 21.58 6.20
CA ALA A 95 -15.97 21.28 5.07
C ALA A 95 -16.30 22.20 3.90
N THR A 96 -15.29 22.94 3.44
CA THR A 96 -15.41 23.83 2.27
C THR A 96 -15.44 23.03 0.97
N PRO A 97 -15.94 23.59 -0.15
CA PRO A 97 -15.85 22.91 -1.46
C PRO A 97 -14.42 22.50 -1.83
N GLY A 98 -13.42 23.32 -1.52
CA GLY A 98 -12.01 22.99 -1.78
C GLY A 98 -11.53 21.78 -1.00
N VAL A 99 -11.87 21.67 0.28
CA VAL A 99 -11.58 20.49 1.11
C VAL A 99 -12.26 19.25 0.53
N LYS A 100 -13.54 19.35 0.19
CA LYS A 100 -14.30 18.24 -0.41
C LYS A 100 -13.68 17.77 -1.73
N PHE A 101 -13.25 18.71 -2.57
CA PHE A 101 -12.57 18.39 -3.83
C PHE A 101 -11.22 17.63 -3.59
N THR A 102 -10.45 18.05 -2.60
CA THR A 102 -9.22 17.36 -2.21
C THR A 102 -9.50 15.93 -1.72
N LEU A 103 -10.54 15.74 -0.89
CA LEU A 103 -10.95 14.42 -0.43
C LEU A 103 -11.39 13.51 -1.59
N MET A 104 -12.06 14.06 -2.62
CA MET A 104 -12.40 13.28 -3.82
C MET A 104 -11.15 12.81 -4.56
N LYS A 105 -10.10 13.63 -4.65
CA LYS A 105 -8.81 13.18 -5.22
C LYS A 105 -8.14 12.09 -4.37
N MET A 106 -8.31 12.09 -3.06
CA MET A 106 -7.84 11.00 -2.20
C MET A 106 -8.61 9.70 -2.44
N ILE A 107 -9.88 9.78 -2.85
CA ILE A 107 -10.69 8.59 -3.17
C ILE A 107 -10.34 8.05 -4.56
N PHE A 108 -10.24 8.91 -5.57
CA PHE A 108 -10.12 8.50 -6.97
C PHE A 108 -8.69 8.57 -7.53
N GLY A 109 -7.73 9.10 -6.76
CA GLY A 109 -6.37 9.39 -7.20
C GLY A 109 -6.26 10.76 -7.87
N GLY A 110 -5.03 11.23 -8.03
CA GLY A 110 -4.74 12.49 -8.72
C GLY A 110 -4.97 12.43 -10.22
N GLN A 111 -4.90 11.22 -10.79
CA GLN A 111 -5.14 10.91 -12.21
C GLN A 111 -4.21 11.67 -13.17
N VAL A 112 -2.99 11.95 -12.72
CA VAL A 112 -1.98 12.67 -13.52
C VAL A 112 -1.33 11.75 -14.58
N ASP A 113 -1.30 10.45 -14.33
CA ASP A 113 -0.85 9.42 -15.26
C ASP A 113 -1.62 8.09 -15.04
N LYS A 114 -1.29 7.08 -15.84
CA LYS A 114 -1.98 5.77 -15.81
C LYS A 114 -1.79 4.99 -14.49
N HIS A 115 -0.84 5.35 -13.65
CA HIS A 115 -0.55 4.71 -12.37
C HIS A 115 -1.13 5.47 -11.18
N ASP A 116 -1.71 6.65 -11.38
CA ASP A 116 -2.24 7.52 -10.34
C ASP A 116 -3.77 7.44 -10.20
N PHE A 117 -4.36 6.31 -10.57
CA PHE A 117 -5.77 6.01 -10.35
C PHE A 117 -5.93 5.12 -9.12
N HIS A 118 -6.86 5.45 -8.22
CA HIS A 118 -7.25 4.59 -7.12
C HIS A 118 -8.40 3.69 -7.57
N TYR A 119 -8.20 2.37 -7.45
CA TYR A 119 -9.21 1.38 -7.86
C TYR A 119 -10.08 0.91 -6.71
N PHE A 120 -9.63 1.12 -5.46
CA PHE A 120 -10.38 0.67 -4.29
C PHE A 120 -10.12 1.59 -3.08
N GLY A 121 -11.17 1.81 -2.28
CA GLY A 121 -11.10 2.55 -1.03
C GLY A 121 -10.95 1.61 0.16
N TRP A 122 -9.92 1.83 0.96
CA TRP A 122 -9.60 0.99 2.11
C TRP A 122 -10.09 1.61 3.42
N ASN A 123 -10.48 0.76 4.36
CA ASN A 123 -10.58 1.03 5.78
C ASN A 123 -9.95 -0.13 6.57
N TYR A 124 -9.91 -0.01 7.89
CA TYR A 124 -9.28 -1.05 8.72
C TYR A 124 -9.99 -2.41 8.58
N GLU A 125 -11.32 -2.45 8.56
CA GLU A 125 -12.09 -3.70 8.49
C GLU A 125 -11.84 -4.45 7.19
N PHE A 126 -11.84 -3.76 6.05
CA PHE A 126 -11.57 -4.37 4.76
C PHE A 126 -10.14 -4.89 4.69
N MET A 127 -9.17 -4.09 5.13
CA MET A 127 -7.76 -4.50 5.14
C MET A 127 -7.56 -5.71 6.05
N ALA A 128 -8.17 -5.73 7.25
CA ALA A 128 -8.09 -6.84 8.19
C ALA A 128 -8.66 -8.15 7.61
N ASP A 129 -9.78 -8.08 6.90
CA ASP A 129 -10.38 -9.24 6.22
C ASP A 129 -9.44 -9.82 5.15
N PHE A 130 -8.88 -8.98 4.30
CA PHE A 130 -7.93 -9.41 3.28
C PHE A 130 -6.63 -9.97 3.86
N LEU A 131 -6.08 -9.34 4.90
CA LEU A 131 -4.89 -9.84 5.60
C LEU A 131 -5.14 -11.22 6.20
N THR A 132 -6.29 -11.43 6.85
CA THR A 132 -6.68 -12.74 7.38
C THR A 132 -6.77 -13.80 6.27
N LYS A 133 -7.41 -13.48 5.15
CA LYS A 133 -7.52 -14.38 3.98
C LYS A 133 -6.16 -14.67 3.32
N ALA A 134 -5.19 -13.79 3.49
CA ALA A 134 -3.82 -13.96 3.02
C ALA A 134 -2.88 -14.62 4.05
N ASN A 135 -3.42 -15.17 5.15
CA ASN A 135 -2.73 -15.88 6.22
C ASN A 135 -1.87 -15.00 7.16
N PHE A 136 -2.08 -13.70 7.18
CA PHE A 136 -1.50 -12.87 8.23
C PHE A 136 -2.29 -13.10 9.53
N SER A 137 -1.62 -13.57 10.59
CA SER A 137 -2.27 -13.95 11.85
C SER A 137 -2.25 -12.84 12.91
N LYS A 138 -1.37 -11.87 12.77
CA LYS A 138 -1.19 -10.79 13.75
C LYS A 138 -1.05 -9.46 13.00
N PHE A 139 -1.99 -8.56 13.21
CA PHE A 139 -1.95 -7.20 12.67
C PHE A 139 -2.67 -6.24 13.60
N ARG A 140 -2.31 -4.98 13.54
CA ARG A 140 -2.92 -3.91 14.32
C ARG A 140 -2.85 -2.59 13.57
N ARG A 141 -3.80 -1.71 13.82
CA ARG A 141 -3.69 -0.32 13.41
C ARG A 141 -2.70 0.43 14.30
N VAL A 142 -1.94 1.32 13.71
CA VAL A 142 -1.01 2.24 14.41
C VAL A 142 -1.30 3.67 14.00
N GLU A 143 -0.98 4.65 14.85
CA GLU A 143 -1.21 6.07 14.55
C GLU A 143 -0.19 6.61 13.54
N SER A 144 1.02 6.07 13.57
CA SER A 144 2.07 6.43 12.63
C SER A 144 3.01 5.24 12.39
N LEU A 145 3.62 5.21 11.22
CA LEU A 145 4.68 4.27 10.89
C LEU A 145 6.02 4.98 11.10
N ALA A 146 6.75 4.59 12.13
CA ALA A 146 8.11 5.07 12.41
C ALA A 146 9.10 4.30 11.52
N ILE A 147 9.15 4.65 10.23
CA ILE A 147 10.02 4.01 9.24
C ILE A 147 10.92 5.03 8.60
#